data_bd5a3de39f56e0f08326264a199b6170
#
_entry.id   bd5a3de39f56e0f08326264a199b6170
#
_cell.length_a   1.000
_cell.length_b   1.000
_cell.length_c   1.000
_cell.angle_alpha   90.00
_cell.angle_beta   90.00
_cell.angle_gamma   90.00
#
_symmetry.space_group_name_H-M   'P 1'
#
loop_
_entity.id
_entity.type
_entity.pdbx_description
1 polymer ?
#
loop_
_entity_poly.entity_id
_entity_poly.type
_entity_poly.pdbx_seq_one_letter_code
_entity_poly.pdbx_strand_id
1 'polypeptide(L)'
;MYISGDIAGVLLVYIYVVILLIVSEKLLDKWPELSRKFLHIMVGNVAFLLPIFQTSWVMAFVAAGPFILFTFLMSPYTPIKSIKGRTSAAGHSMGLVYYAITWTILAYLFFDNMVIIAIGILAMSYGDGFASIIGIRFGKKKYNVFGDQKSYVGSFAMFVFTFITTVVALFYYSIPLSSYVILVL
;
A
#
# COMPACT_ATOMS: atom_id res chain seq x y z
N MET A 1 -5.02 -25.21 -16.53
CA MET A 1 -3.77 -24.42 -16.61
C MET A 1 -3.86 -23.06 -15.92
N TYR A 2 -5.07 -22.62 -15.54
CA TYR A 2 -5.31 -21.35 -14.84
C TYR A 2 -4.85 -21.32 -13.37
N ILE A 3 -4.80 -22.48 -12.71
CA ILE A 3 -4.45 -22.60 -11.27
C ILE A 3 -2.98 -22.25 -11.00
N SER A 4 -2.08 -22.39 -11.99
CA SER A 4 -0.65 -22.15 -11.77
C SER A 4 -0.28 -20.68 -11.57
N GLY A 5 -0.94 -19.76 -12.29
CA GLY A 5 -0.68 -18.33 -12.16
C GLY A 5 -1.18 -17.77 -10.82
N ASP A 6 -2.38 -18.16 -10.40
CA ASP A 6 -2.95 -17.74 -9.12
C ASP A 6 -2.11 -18.26 -7.94
N ILE A 7 -1.69 -19.54 -7.98
CA ILE A 7 -0.81 -20.09 -6.94
C ILE A 7 0.52 -19.33 -6.90
N ALA A 8 1.13 -19.09 -8.06
CA ALA A 8 2.38 -18.33 -8.14
C ALA A 8 2.20 -16.90 -7.62
N GLY A 9 1.12 -16.21 -7.99
CA GLY A 9 0.79 -14.88 -7.52
C GLY A 9 0.64 -14.81 -6.00
N VAL A 10 -0.14 -15.72 -5.42
CA VAL A 10 -0.32 -15.84 -3.97
C VAL A 10 1.02 -16.07 -3.27
N LEU A 11 1.79 -17.07 -3.72
CA LEU A 11 3.09 -17.38 -3.11
C LEU A 11 4.05 -16.20 -3.19
N LEU A 12 4.15 -15.53 -4.34
CA LEU A 12 5.03 -14.37 -4.51
C LEU A 12 4.63 -13.21 -3.62
N VAL A 13 3.33 -12.90 -3.50
CA VAL A 13 2.84 -11.85 -2.59
C VAL A 13 3.20 -12.17 -1.14
N TYR A 14 2.94 -13.40 -0.68
CA TYR A 14 3.23 -13.79 0.70
C TYR A 14 4.73 -13.81 0.99
N ILE A 15 5.55 -14.39 0.10
CA ILE A 15 7.01 -14.38 0.22
C ILE A 15 7.52 -12.94 0.27
N TYR A 16 7.03 -12.08 -0.63
CA TYR A 16 7.42 -10.67 -0.67
C TYR A 16 7.10 -9.95 0.65
N VAL A 17 5.87 -10.10 1.16
CA VAL A 17 5.47 -9.48 2.43
C VAL A 17 6.28 -10.02 3.61
N VAL A 18 6.54 -11.33 3.66
CA VAL A 18 7.39 -11.93 4.70
C VAL A 18 8.81 -11.36 4.67
N ILE A 19 9.39 -11.21 3.47
CA ILE A 19 10.71 -10.57 3.31
C ILE A 19 10.67 -9.13 3.84
N LEU A 20 9.64 -8.35 3.50
CA LEU A 20 9.48 -6.98 3.98
C LEU A 20 9.37 -6.92 5.51
N LEU A 21 8.61 -7.83 6.11
CA LEU A 21 8.48 -7.93 7.57
C LEU A 21 9.82 -8.26 8.23
N ILE A 22 10.58 -9.23 7.69
CA ILE A 22 11.90 -9.59 8.20
C ILE A 22 12.87 -8.39 8.11
N VAL A 23 12.89 -7.69 6.97
CA VAL A 23 13.72 -6.49 6.78
C VAL A 23 13.31 -5.40 7.77
N SER A 24 12.02 -5.14 7.89
CA SER A 24 11.47 -4.14 8.79
C SER A 24 11.82 -4.43 10.26
N GLU A 25 11.62 -5.67 10.72
CA GLU A 25 11.81 -6.01 12.12
C GLU A 25 13.28 -6.26 12.52
N LYS A 26 14.09 -6.82 11.60
CA LYS A 26 15.48 -7.17 11.94
C LYS A 26 16.48 -6.06 11.58
N LEU A 27 16.31 -5.42 10.41
CA LEU A 27 17.28 -4.41 9.95
C LEU A 27 16.90 -3.00 10.41
N LEU A 28 15.62 -2.71 10.59
CA LEU A 28 15.13 -1.39 10.96
C LEU A 28 14.63 -1.33 12.42
N ASP A 29 14.94 -2.33 13.23
CA ASP A 29 14.55 -2.42 14.64
C ASP A 29 14.92 -1.18 15.46
N LYS A 30 16.08 -0.61 15.19
CA LYS A 30 16.58 0.62 15.87
C LYS A 30 15.79 1.89 15.51
N TRP A 31 15.02 1.86 14.42
CA TRP A 31 14.27 3.01 13.90
C TRP A 31 12.79 2.65 13.64
N PRO A 32 11.96 2.57 14.69
CA PRO A 32 10.57 2.08 14.57
C PRO A 32 9.71 2.90 13.58
N GLU A 33 9.91 4.22 13.53
CA GLU A 33 9.17 5.07 12.59
C GLU A 33 9.58 4.82 11.13
N LEU A 34 10.88 4.63 10.89
CA LEU A 34 11.40 4.32 9.56
C LEU A 34 10.95 2.93 9.12
N SER A 35 11.00 1.94 10.02
CA SER A 35 10.52 0.58 9.80
C SER A 35 9.07 0.56 9.31
N ARG A 36 8.19 1.28 10.00
CA ARG A 36 6.78 1.39 9.62
C ARG A 36 6.59 2.04 8.25
N LYS A 37 7.27 3.16 8.00
CA LYS A 37 7.18 3.86 6.72
C LYS A 37 7.76 3.05 5.57
N PHE A 38 8.84 2.34 5.81
CA PHE A 38 9.42 1.40 4.87
C PHE A 38 8.41 0.33 4.46
N LEU A 39 7.77 -0.35 5.42
CA LEU A 39 6.72 -1.33 5.12
C LEU A 39 5.58 -0.73 4.32
N HIS A 40 5.07 0.43 4.75
CA HIS A 40 3.94 1.09 4.11
C HIS A 40 4.22 1.45 2.65
N ILE A 41 5.42 1.95 2.36
CA ILE A 41 5.84 2.29 1.00
C ILE A 41 6.10 1.03 0.18
N MET A 42 6.92 0.12 0.71
CA MET A 42 7.40 -1.03 -0.07
C MET A 42 6.31 -2.06 -0.37
N VAL A 43 5.28 -2.17 0.47
CA VAL A 43 4.14 -3.05 0.18
C VAL A 43 3.42 -2.66 -1.12
N GLY A 44 3.52 -1.40 -1.54
CA GLY A 44 2.99 -0.93 -2.82
C GLY A 44 3.54 -1.66 -4.04
N ASN A 45 4.74 -2.24 -3.96
CA ASN A 45 5.31 -3.01 -5.07
C ASN A 45 4.52 -4.28 -5.41
N VAL A 46 3.58 -4.71 -4.56
CA VAL A 46 2.61 -5.75 -4.92
C VAL A 46 1.85 -5.38 -6.19
N ALA A 47 1.69 -4.09 -6.49
CA ALA A 47 1.10 -3.62 -7.74
C ALA A 47 1.76 -4.21 -8.99
N PHE A 48 3.04 -4.53 -8.95
CA PHE A 48 3.77 -5.13 -10.06
C PHE A 48 3.63 -6.67 -10.15
N LEU A 49 3.01 -7.30 -9.16
CA LEU A 49 2.72 -8.73 -9.15
C LEU A 49 1.31 -9.05 -9.64
N LEU A 50 0.43 -8.04 -9.77
CA LEU A 50 -0.98 -8.26 -10.14
C LEU A 50 -1.17 -9.00 -11.46
N PRO A 51 -0.37 -8.76 -12.54
CA PRO A 51 -0.57 -9.45 -13.82
C PRO A 51 -0.37 -10.97 -13.78
N ILE A 52 0.18 -11.50 -12.68
CA ILE A 52 0.37 -12.95 -12.51
C ILE A 52 -0.96 -13.64 -12.19
N PHE A 53 -1.90 -12.92 -11.56
CA PHE A 53 -3.21 -13.45 -11.18
C PHE A 53 -4.12 -13.63 -12.39
N GLN A 54 -4.91 -14.70 -12.36
CA GLN A 54 -5.82 -15.08 -13.42
C GLN A 54 -7.29 -15.03 -12.99
N THR A 55 -7.54 -14.98 -11.66
CA THR A 55 -8.88 -14.95 -11.08
C THR A 55 -9.03 -13.85 -10.04
N SER A 56 -10.11 -13.04 -10.18
CA SER A 56 -10.40 -11.91 -9.29
C SER A 56 -10.55 -12.34 -7.83
N TRP A 57 -11.30 -13.42 -7.60
CA TRP A 57 -11.58 -13.88 -6.24
C TRP A 57 -10.31 -14.41 -5.53
N VAL A 58 -9.36 -15.02 -6.25
CA VAL A 58 -8.09 -15.44 -5.65
C VAL A 58 -7.24 -14.23 -5.29
N MET A 59 -7.12 -13.25 -6.19
CA MET A 59 -6.41 -12.00 -5.90
C MET A 59 -7.04 -11.27 -4.71
N ALA A 60 -8.37 -11.14 -4.68
CA ALA A 60 -9.07 -10.38 -3.65
C ALA A 60 -9.09 -11.10 -2.30
N PHE A 61 -9.55 -12.36 -2.27
CA PHE A 61 -9.87 -13.02 -1.01
C PHE A 61 -8.78 -13.99 -0.52
N VAL A 62 -7.92 -14.49 -1.41
CA VAL A 62 -6.82 -15.37 -1.01
C VAL A 62 -5.51 -14.60 -0.89
N ALA A 63 -5.21 -13.67 -1.80
CA ALA A 63 -3.98 -12.88 -1.72
C ALA A 63 -4.13 -11.65 -0.81
N ALA A 64 -5.15 -10.81 -1.00
CA ALA A 64 -5.31 -9.55 -0.27
C ALA A 64 -6.12 -9.72 1.04
N GLY A 65 -7.23 -10.44 1.01
CA GLY A 65 -8.18 -10.56 2.12
C GLY A 65 -7.56 -10.96 3.47
N PRO A 66 -6.70 -11.97 3.56
CA PRO A 66 -6.07 -12.39 4.81
C PRO A 66 -5.25 -11.29 5.48
N PHE A 67 -4.73 -10.33 4.72
CA PHE A 67 -4.02 -9.19 5.29
C PHE A 67 -4.93 -8.26 6.10
N ILE A 68 -6.25 -8.25 5.85
CA ILE A 68 -7.21 -7.48 6.67
C ILE A 68 -7.16 -7.99 8.11
N LEU A 69 -7.29 -9.32 8.28
CA LEU A 69 -7.21 -9.94 9.61
C LEU A 69 -5.82 -9.78 10.22
N PHE A 70 -4.77 -10.04 9.44
CA PHE A 70 -3.39 -9.92 9.91
C PHE A 70 -3.07 -8.50 10.38
N THR A 71 -3.38 -7.48 9.58
CA THR A 71 -3.13 -6.08 9.95
C THR A 71 -4.02 -5.61 11.09
N PHE A 72 -5.27 -6.12 11.19
CA PHE A 72 -6.13 -5.85 12.33
C PHE A 72 -5.56 -6.43 13.63
N LEU A 73 -5.07 -7.67 13.60
CA LEU A 73 -4.41 -8.29 14.77
C LEU A 73 -3.14 -7.54 15.19
N MET A 74 -2.44 -6.90 14.25
CA MET A 74 -1.30 -6.03 14.55
C MET A 74 -1.70 -4.60 14.95
N SER A 75 -2.98 -4.26 14.92
CA SER A 75 -3.46 -2.92 15.25
C SER A 75 -3.52 -2.69 16.78
N PRO A 76 -3.54 -1.42 17.24
CA PRO A 76 -3.72 -1.10 18.65
C PRO A 76 -5.04 -1.61 19.26
N TYR A 77 -6.02 -1.91 18.41
CA TYR A 77 -7.35 -2.41 18.81
C TYR A 77 -7.40 -3.93 18.95
N THR A 78 -6.29 -4.63 18.69
CA THR A 78 -6.25 -6.09 18.88
C THR A 78 -6.53 -6.46 20.33
N PRO A 79 -7.36 -7.49 20.59
CA PRO A 79 -7.55 -8.02 21.93
C PRO A 79 -6.29 -8.75 22.45
N ILE A 80 -5.35 -9.11 21.56
CA ILE A 80 -4.16 -9.90 21.88
C ILE A 80 -2.96 -8.97 22.09
N LYS A 81 -2.71 -8.59 23.36
CA LYS A 81 -1.63 -7.65 23.72
C LYS A 81 -0.23 -8.09 23.29
N SER A 82 0.04 -9.39 23.18
CA SER A 82 1.34 -9.94 22.78
C SER A 82 1.65 -9.80 21.27
N ILE A 83 0.62 -9.53 20.45
CA ILE A 83 0.75 -9.41 18.98
C ILE A 83 0.83 -7.95 18.53
N LYS A 84 0.74 -6.98 19.44
CA LYS A 84 0.87 -5.56 19.10
C LYS A 84 2.18 -5.30 18.38
N GLY A 85 2.13 -5.32 17.06
CA GLY A 85 3.30 -5.07 16.22
C GLY A 85 3.79 -3.64 16.34
N ARG A 86 5.10 -3.42 16.27
CA ARG A 86 5.75 -2.11 16.26
C ARG A 86 5.24 -1.21 15.12
N THR A 87 4.85 -1.82 14.00
CA THR A 87 4.33 -1.13 12.82
C THR A 87 3.01 -0.42 13.04
N SER A 88 2.26 -0.83 14.07
CA SER A 88 0.92 -0.31 14.38
C SER A 88 0.92 0.71 15.52
N ALA A 89 1.92 0.64 16.43
CA ALA A 89 1.92 1.40 17.67
C ALA A 89 2.22 2.91 17.51
N ALA A 90 2.80 3.33 16.40
CA ALA A 90 3.37 4.68 16.25
C ALA A 90 2.60 5.60 15.28
N GLY A 91 1.30 5.52 15.15
CA GLY A 91 0.52 6.45 14.31
C GLY A 91 -0.75 5.81 13.80
N HIS A 92 -1.40 6.28 12.79
CA HIS A 92 -2.74 5.93 12.32
C HIS A 92 -3.17 4.50 12.61
N SER A 93 -3.97 4.34 13.63
CA SER A 93 -4.30 3.08 14.30
C SER A 93 -4.91 2.01 13.39
N MET A 94 -5.51 2.41 12.28
CA MET A 94 -6.22 1.54 11.34
C MET A 94 -5.72 1.65 9.88
N GLY A 95 -4.65 2.42 9.62
CA GLY A 95 -4.20 2.71 8.26
C GLY A 95 -3.86 1.45 7.44
N LEU A 96 -3.17 0.49 8.03
CA LEU A 96 -2.83 -0.77 7.36
C LEU A 96 -4.07 -1.64 7.11
N VAL A 97 -5.06 -1.60 8.02
CA VAL A 97 -6.33 -2.33 7.86
C VAL A 97 -7.11 -1.75 6.69
N TYR A 98 -7.26 -0.41 6.64
CA TYR A 98 -7.93 0.26 5.52
C TYR A 98 -7.20 0.02 4.19
N TYR A 99 -5.86 -0.03 4.21
CA TYR A 99 -5.06 -0.39 3.05
C TYR A 99 -5.43 -1.78 2.52
N ALA A 100 -5.46 -2.80 3.40
CA ALA A 100 -5.80 -4.16 3.02
C ALA A 100 -7.26 -4.29 2.54
N ILE A 101 -8.20 -3.59 3.18
CA ILE A 101 -9.61 -3.53 2.75
C ILE A 101 -9.70 -2.92 1.35
N THR A 102 -9.06 -1.77 1.13
CA THR A 102 -9.10 -1.08 -0.16
C THR A 102 -8.49 -1.95 -1.26
N TRP A 103 -7.35 -2.59 -1.00
CA TRP A 103 -6.76 -3.51 -1.98
C TRP A 103 -7.70 -4.66 -2.31
N THR A 104 -8.32 -5.30 -1.30
CA THR A 104 -9.29 -6.39 -1.51
C THR A 104 -10.47 -5.94 -2.37
N ILE A 105 -11.04 -4.76 -2.08
CA ILE A 105 -12.16 -4.21 -2.85
C ILE A 105 -11.74 -3.89 -4.29
N LEU A 106 -10.62 -3.21 -4.47
CA LEU A 106 -10.11 -2.88 -5.80
C LEU A 106 -9.81 -4.14 -6.62
N ALA A 107 -9.18 -5.15 -6.01
CA ALA A 107 -8.86 -6.42 -6.66
C ALA A 107 -10.12 -7.17 -7.11
N TYR A 108 -11.20 -7.09 -6.35
CA TYR A 108 -12.46 -7.74 -6.72
C TYR A 108 -13.22 -6.98 -7.81
N LEU A 109 -13.30 -5.64 -7.70
CA LEU A 109 -14.14 -4.83 -8.60
C LEU A 109 -13.46 -4.48 -9.93
N PHE A 110 -12.13 -4.34 -9.94
CA PHE A 110 -11.39 -3.82 -11.09
C PHE A 110 -10.39 -4.83 -11.66
N PHE A 111 -10.62 -6.13 -11.45
CA PHE A 111 -9.70 -7.18 -11.90
C PHE A 111 -9.38 -7.09 -13.41
N ASP A 112 -10.38 -6.81 -14.24
CA ASP A 112 -10.21 -6.68 -15.68
C ASP A 112 -9.38 -5.44 -16.10
N ASN A 113 -9.17 -4.51 -15.16
CA ASN A 113 -8.40 -3.29 -15.34
C ASN A 113 -7.33 -3.16 -14.25
N MET A 114 -6.36 -4.08 -14.24
CA MET A 114 -5.33 -4.18 -13.19
C MET A 114 -4.54 -2.87 -12.99
N VAL A 115 -4.45 -2.02 -14.00
CA VAL A 115 -3.80 -0.70 -13.88
C VAL A 115 -4.52 0.19 -12.86
N ILE A 116 -5.86 0.12 -12.78
CA ILE A 116 -6.63 0.89 -11.78
C ILE A 116 -6.28 0.43 -10.36
N ILE A 117 -6.20 -0.89 -10.16
CA ILE A 117 -5.79 -1.48 -8.89
C ILE A 117 -4.37 -1.02 -8.54
N ALA A 118 -3.45 -1.11 -9.50
CA ALA A 118 -2.06 -0.73 -9.33
C ALA A 118 -1.91 0.76 -8.95
N ILE A 119 -2.59 1.66 -9.65
CA ILE A 119 -2.58 3.11 -9.34
C ILE A 119 -3.11 3.36 -7.93
N GLY A 120 -4.22 2.74 -7.54
CA GLY A 120 -4.79 2.87 -6.19
C GLY A 120 -3.81 2.41 -5.10
N ILE A 121 -3.18 1.23 -5.28
CA ILE A 121 -2.18 0.69 -4.36
C ILE A 121 -0.96 1.61 -4.27
N LEU A 122 -0.43 2.05 -5.41
CA LEU A 122 0.77 2.89 -5.47
C LEU A 122 0.52 4.28 -4.88
N ALA A 123 -0.66 4.88 -5.12
CA ALA A 123 -1.04 6.15 -4.52
C ALA A 123 -1.10 6.07 -2.99
N MET A 124 -1.71 5.01 -2.44
CA MET A 124 -1.77 4.79 -0.99
C MET A 124 -0.39 4.52 -0.39
N SER A 125 0.47 3.78 -1.08
CA SER A 125 1.78 3.39 -0.55
C SER A 125 2.82 4.49 -0.73
N TYR A 126 3.07 4.90 -1.94
CA TYR A 126 4.11 5.87 -2.25
C TYR A 126 3.63 7.30 -2.01
N GLY A 127 2.41 7.64 -2.47
CA GLY A 127 1.84 8.97 -2.27
C GLY A 127 1.75 9.33 -0.79
N ASP A 128 1.01 8.55 0.00
CA ASP A 128 0.82 8.82 1.43
C ASP A 128 2.12 8.58 2.24
N GLY A 129 2.89 7.54 1.89
CA GLY A 129 4.16 7.24 2.56
C GLY A 129 5.14 8.40 2.47
N PHE A 130 5.43 8.92 1.28
CA PHE A 130 6.32 10.06 1.10
C PHE A 130 5.71 11.38 1.58
N ALA A 131 4.39 11.57 1.45
CA ALA A 131 3.70 12.72 2.05
C ALA A 131 3.95 12.81 3.55
N SER A 132 3.87 11.67 4.23
CA SER A 132 4.13 11.59 5.67
C SER A 132 5.60 11.90 6.00
N ILE A 133 6.57 11.31 5.29
CA ILE A 133 8.00 11.55 5.55
C ILE A 133 8.36 13.03 5.33
N ILE A 134 7.96 13.57 4.17
CA ILE A 134 8.29 14.94 3.78
C ILE A 134 7.51 15.94 4.63
N GLY A 135 6.24 15.63 4.93
CA GLY A 135 5.37 16.46 5.75
C GLY A 135 5.87 16.63 7.19
N ILE A 136 6.41 15.56 7.79
CA ILE A 136 7.02 15.62 9.13
C ILE A 136 8.32 16.41 9.10
N ARG A 137 9.18 16.17 8.12
CA ARG A 137 10.52 16.74 8.08
C ARG A 137 10.54 18.21 7.63
N PHE A 138 9.69 18.60 6.68
CA PHE A 138 9.72 19.90 6.03
C PHE A 138 8.43 20.72 6.19
N GLY A 139 7.37 20.15 6.77
CA GLY A 139 6.05 20.74 6.87
C GLY A 139 5.92 21.80 7.97
N LYS A 140 6.38 23.04 7.73
CA LYS A 140 6.26 24.16 8.67
C LYS A 140 4.82 24.67 8.79
N LYS A 141 4.11 24.86 7.65
CA LYS A 141 2.72 25.29 7.62
C LYS A 141 1.80 24.06 7.67
N LYS A 142 0.93 24.02 8.67
CA LYS A 142 0.02 22.93 8.94
C LYS A 142 -1.43 23.36 8.81
N TYR A 143 -2.31 22.40 8.56
CA TYR A 143 -3.76 22.56 8.56
C TYR A 143 -4.42 21.32 9.17
N ASN A 144 -5.63 21.44 9.69
CA ASN A 144 -6.35 20.36 10.34
C ASN A 144 -7.38 19.76 9.37
N VAL A 145 -7.41 18.44 9.30
CA VAL A 145 -8.42 17.67 8.58
C VAL A 145 -8.95 16.58 9.51
N PHE A 146 -10.21 16.66 9.89
CA PHE A 146 -10.88 15.71 10.78
C PHE A 146 -10.11 15.37 12.08
N GLY A 147 -9.41 16.36 12.64
CA GLY A 147 -8.62 16.19 13.86
C GLY A 147 -7.14 15.82 13.64
N ASP A 148 -6.75 15.46 12.42
CA ASP A 148 -5.36 15.19 12.05
C ASP A 148 -4.65 16.44 11.54
N GLN A 149 -3.41 16.65 12.00
CA GLN A 149 -2.56 17.72 11.48
C GLN A 149 -1.86 17.27 10.20
N LYS A 150 -2.14 17.94 9.10
CA LYS A 150 -1.48 17.77 7.79
C LYS A 150 -0.63 19.00 7.47
N SER A 151 0.31 18.86 6.53
CA SER A 151 1.14 19.98 6.05
C SER A 151 0.98 20.19 4.55
N TYR A 152 1.01 21.45 4.10
CA TYR A 152 0.92 21.78 2.67
C TYR A 152 2.05 21.12 1.86
N VAL A 153 3.26 21.07 2.42
CA VAL A 153 4.42 20.40 1.78
C VAL A 153 4.19 18.90 1.67
N GLY A 154 3.61 18.26 2.70
CA GLY A 154 3.23 16.85 2.65
C GLY A 154 2.17 16.57 1.59
N SER A 155 1.15 17.42 1.48
CA SER A 155 0.11 17.27 0.45
C SER A 155 0.65 17.45 -0.95
N PHE A 156 1.58 18.39 -1.15
CA PHE A 156 2.27 18.55 -2.43
C PHE A 156 3.13 17.33 -2.76
N ALA A 157 3.84 16.79 -1.77
CA ALA A 157 4.61 15.56 -1.94
C ALA A 157 3.71 14.37 -2.32
N MET A 158 2.53 14.23 -1.68
CA MET A 158 1.54 13.23 -2.06
C MET A 158 1.18 13.33 -3.54
N PHE A 159 0.84 14.52 -4.01
CA PHE A 159 0.51 14.76 -5.42
C PHE A 159 1.66 14.33 -6.35
N VAL A 160 2.89 14.79 -6.07
CA VAL A 160 4.06 14.49 -6.90
C VAL A 160 4.35 12.99 -6.95
N PHE A 161 4.39 12.31 -5.80
CA PHE A 161 4.70 10.89 -5.77
C PHE A 161 3.58 10.03 -6.33
N THR A 162 2.31 10.39 -6.12
CA THR A 162 1.19 9.74 -6.79
C THR A 162 1.29 9.89 -8.30
N PHE A 163 1.58 11.10 -8.79
CA PHE A 163 1.75 11.34 -10.22
C PHE A 163 2.89 10.50 -10.81
N ILE A 164 4.07 10.49 -10.18
CA ILE A 164 5.22 9.70 -10.63
C ILE A 164 4.86 8.21 -10.68
N THR A 165 4.28 7.67 -9.62
CA THR A 165 3.95 6.24 -9.55
C THR A 165 2.81 5.86 -10.49
N THR A 166 1.87 6.77 -10.77
CA THR A 166 0.86 6.59 -11.81
C THR A 166 1.51 6.47 -13.19
N VAL A 167 2.43 7.36 -13.51
CA VAL A 167 3.17 7.29 -14.79
C VAL A 167 3.94 5.97 -14.90
N VAL A 168 4.63 5.55 -13.82
CA VAL A 168 5.34 4.25 -13.78
C VAL A 168 4.36 3.08 -14.00
N ALA A 169 3.19 3.10 -13.37
CA ALA A 169 2.16 2.07 -13.56
C ALA A 169 1.68 2.03 -15.01
N LEU A 170 1.38 3.17 -15.62
CA LEU A 170 0.94 3.25 -17.02
C LEU A 170 1.98 2.65 -17.97
N PHE A 171 3.26 2.96 -17.77
CA PHE A 171 4.34 2.35 -18.54
C PHE A 171 4.45 0.84 -18.33
N TYR A 172 4.40 0.40 -17.07
CA TYR A 172 4.50 -1.03 -16.74
C TYR A 172 3.36 -1.85 -17.35
N TYR A 173 2.15 -1.31 -17.33
CA TYR A 173 0.96 -1.95 -17.90
C TYR A 173 0.77 -1.68 -19.38
N SER A 174 1.75 -1.04 -20.06
CA SER A 174 1.73 -0.71 -21.50
C SER A 174 0.51 0.11 -21.93
N ILE A 175 0.03 0.99 -21.05
CA ILE A 175 -1.11 1.87 -21.33
C ILE A 175 -0.58 3.18 -21.96
N PRO A 176 -1.06 3.55 -23.17
CA PRO A 176 -0.63 4.78 -23.83
C PRO A 176 -1.08 6.01 -23.03
N LEU A 177 -0.15 6.90 -22.72
CA LEU A 177 -0.40 8.14 -21.98
C LEU A 177 -1.52 9.00 -22.59
N SER A 178 -1.66 8.97 -23.93
CA SER A 178 -2.70 9.70 -24.65
C SER A 178 -4.13 9.30 -24.27
N SER A 179 -4.34 8.06 -23.81
CA SER A 179 -5.67 7.54 -23.48
C SER A 179 -6.17 7.95 -22.08
N TYR A 180 -5.27 8.39 -21.20
CA TYR A 180 -5.57 8.61 -19.78
C TYR A 180 -5.23 10.01 -19.28
N VAL A 181 -4.66 10.89 -20.10
CA VAL A 181 -4.41 12.29 -19.72
C VAL A 181 -5.70 12.99 -19.27
N ILE A 182 -6.85 12.56 -19.79
CA ILE A 182 -8.18 13.10 -19.42
C ILE A 182 -8.68 12.58 -18.06
N LEU A 183 -8.16 11.45 -17.57
CA LEU A 183 -8.57 10.84 -16.28
C LEU A 183 -7.69 11.25 -15.11
N VAL A 184 -6.59 11.91 -15.35
CA VAL A 184 -5.61 12.34 -14.33
C VAL A 184 -5.67 13.86 -14.09
N LEU A 185 -6.41 14.60 -14.92
CA LEU A 185 -6.74 16.02 -14.76
C LEU A 185 -8.10 16.18 -14.12
#